data_8d01089025004b1e762f4198761a0138
#
_entry.id   8d01089025004b1e762f4198761a0138
#
_cell.length_a   1.000
_cell.length_b   1.000
_cell.length_c   1.000
_cell.angle_alpha   90.00
_cell.angle_beta   90.00
_cell.angle_gamma   90.00
#
_symmetry.space_group_name_H-M   'P 1'
#
loop_
_entity.id
_entity.type
_entity.pdbx_description
1 polymer ?
#
loop_
_entity_poly.entity_id
_entity_poly.type
_entity_poly.pdbx_seq_one_letter_code
_entity_poly.pdbx_strand_id
1 'polypeptide(L)'
;MPAAAVISRGLALNSRLALNGIQCAARCAASLRCGACLRACPYGILKPDLGVGGVAGLLAPKIDYAKAHCFEYCNECTKVCPTGAIERLALETKRNRAIGLAEIDRSKCIAWHDGQYCMVCHEFCPYLAIGSTKHRGVECPTVKADMCRGCGACQVNCPALPDKAIVVRGIPQQRAARPLPDYGAPADGA
;
A
#
# COMPACT_ATOMS: atom_id res chain seq x y z
N MET A 1 16.84 36.88 10.01
CA MET A 1 15.51 36.27 10.23
C MET A 1 15.31 35.27 9.11
N PRO A 2 15.30 33.97 9.36
CA PRO A 2 15.41 32.97 8.29
C PRO A 2 14.05 32.62 7.69
N ALA A 3 14.00 32.63 6.37
CA ALA A 3 12.85 32.27 5.53
C ALA A 3 12.49 30.75 5.52
N ALA A 4 13.12 29.96 6.37
CA ALA A 4 12.95 28.50 6.43
C ALA A 4 11.73 28.02 7.22
N ALA A 5 11.07 28.88 7.97
CA ALA A 5 9.98 28.48 8.87
C ALA A 5 8.57 28.49 8.22
N VAL A 6 8.42 29.08 7.03
CA VAL A 6 7.11 29.21 6.40
C VAL A 6 6.75 28.02 5.51
N ILE A 7 7.75 27.28 5.04
CA ILE A 7 7.54 26.13 4.12
C ILE A 7 7.02 24.88 4.86
N SER A 8 7.27 24.77 6.17
CA SER A 8 6.90 23.55 6.92
C SER A 8 5.40 23.46 7.28
N ARG A 9 4.66 24.55 7.28
CA ARG A 9 3.22 24.54 7.63
C ARG A 9 2.29 24.24 6.45
N GLY A 10 2.72 24.46 5.22
CA GLY A 10 1.93 24.15 4.01
C GLY A 10 1.93 22.66 3.63
N LEU A 11 2.93 21.91 4.07
CA LEU A 11 3.11 20.49 3.71
C LEU A 11 2.23 19.53 4.53
N ALA A 12 1.72 19.96 5.67
CA ALA A 12 0.92 19.10 6.55
C ALA A 12 -0.53 18.87 6.06
N LEU A 13 -1.07 19.76 5.22
CA LEU A 13 -2.44 19.61 4.70
C LEU A 13 -2.54 18.66 3.50
N ASN A 14 -1.47 18.45 2.75
CA ASN A 14 -1.47 17.56 1.58
C ASN A 14 -1.22 16.09 1.92
N SER A 15 -0.88 15.77 3.17
CA SER A 15 -0.57 14.41 3.59
C SER A 15 -1.78 13.48 3.69
N ARG A 16 -2.99 14.01 3.70
CA ARG A 16 -4.23 13.21 3.83
C ARG A 16 -4.76 12.65 2.51
N LEU A 17 -4.33 13.21 1.38
CA LEU A 17 -4.79 12.81 0.04
C LEU A 17 -3.69 12.16 -0.78
N ALA A 18 -2.45 12.29 -0.37
CA ALA A 18 -1.31 11.83 -1.12
C ALA A 18 -0.86 10.46 -0.64
N LEU A 19 -1.23 9.47 -1.41
CA LEU A 19 -0.28 8.43 -1.72
C LEU A 19 0.01 7.44 -0.61
N ASN A 20 -0.60 6.40 -0.74
CA ASN A 20 -0.15 5.06 -0.41
C ASN A 20 1.37 4.95 -0.14
N GLY A 21 1.85 5.58 0.95
CA GLY A 21 3.19 5.34 1.49
C GLY A 21 4.40 5.74 0.64
N ILE A 22 4.18 6.28 -0.55
CA ILE A 22 5.26 6.83 -1.35
C ILE A 22 5.35 8.32 -1.00
N GLN A 23 6.41 8.76 -0.35
CA GLN A 23 6.72 10.19 -0.14
C GLN A 23 6.94 10.93 -1.48
N CYS A 24 6.34 10.41 -2.52
CA CYS A 24 6.53 10.85 -3.87
C CYS A 24 5.76 12.12 -4.19
N ALA A 25 4.61 12.40 -3.52
CA ALA A 25 3.78 13.51 -3.94
C ALA A 25 4.47 14.86 -3.79
N ALA A 26 5.07 15.14 -2.64
CA ALA A 26 5.71 16.44 -2.42
C ALA A 26 6.99 16.60 -3.27
N ARG A 27 7.82 15.56 -3.34
CA ARG A 27 9.06 15.57 -4.13
C ARG A 27 8.80 15.45 -5.63
N CYS A 28 7.80 14.67 -6.03
CA CYS A 28 7.42 14.51 -7.42
C CYS A 28 6.59 15.72 -7.94
N ALA A 29 5.81 16.37 -7.08
CA ALA A 29 5.11 17.60 -7.43
C ALA A 29 6.08 18.80 -7.60
N ALA A 30 7.18 18.81 -6.83
CA ALA A 30 8.28 19.77 -7.00
C ALA A 30 9.18 19.47 -8.19
N SER A 31 9.13 18.26 -8.74
CA SER A 31 9.93 17.78 -9.86
C SER A 31 9.03 17.34 -11.02
N LEU A 32 9.62 17.04 -12.12
CA LEU A 32 9.13 16.85 -13.48
C LEU A 32 7.89 15.97 -13.73
N ARG A 33 7.26 15.35 -12.70
CA ARG A 33 6.12 14.41 -12.90
C ARG A 33 6.33 13.47 -14.10
N CYS A 34 7.54 12.96 -14.23
CA CYS A 34 8.05 12.31 -15.44
C CYS A 34 7.34 10.98 -15.78
N GLY A 35 6.57 10.40 -14.85
CA GLY A 35 5.85 9.15 -15.03
C GLY A 35 6.74 7.92 -15.25
N ALA A 36 8.05 7.98 -15.00
CA ALA A 36 8.94 6.85 -15.17
C ALA A 36 8.51 5.63 -14.33
N CYS A 37 8.12 5.87 -13.08
CA CYS A 37 7.63 4.83 -12.18
C CYS A 37 6.32 4.18 -12.65
N LEU A 38 5.44 4.94 -13.33
CA LEU A 38 4.19 4.42 -13.89
C LEU A 38 4.49 3.40 -15.00
N ARG A 39 5.44 3.75 -15.88
CA ARG A 39 5.86 2.87 -16.99
C ARG A 39 6.66 1.66 -16.53
N ALA A 40 7.43 1.83 -15.44
CA ALA A 40 8.26 0.75 -14.90
C ALA A 40 7.48 -0.27 -14.07
N CYS A 41 6.24 0.04 -13.68
CA CYS A 41 5.43 -0.89 -12.90
C CYS A 41 4.83 -1.99 -13.78
N PRO A 42 5.32 -3.24 -13.72
CA PRO A 42 4.85 -4.31 -14.60
C PRO A 42 3.38 -4.70 -14.32
N TYR A 43 2.89 -4.39 -13.12
CA TYR A 43 1.52 -4.72 -12.70
C TYR A 43 0.54 -3.56 -12.90
N GLY A 44 1.02 -2.40 -13.35
CA GLY A 44 0.20 -1.24 -13.66
C GLY A 44 -0.60 -0.67 -12.49
N ILE A 45 -0.14 -0.89 -11.25
CA ILE A 45 -0.81 -0.36 -10.05
C ILE A 45 -0.52 1.12 -9.81
N LEU A 46 0.53 1.66 -10.42
CA LEU A 46 0.83 3.08 -10.37
C LEU A 46 0.05 3.80 -11.49
N LYS A 47 -0.81 4.73 -11.10
CA LYS A 47 -1.64 5.53 -12.01
C LYS A 47 -1.35 7.01 -11.79
N PRO A 48 -1.52 7.87 -12.81
CA PRO A 48 -1.49 9.31 -12.59
C PRO A 48 -2.72 9.74 -11.77
N ASP A 49 -2.54 10.65 -10.84
CA ASP A 49 -3.68 11.30 -10.18
C ASP A 49 -4.30 12.34 -11.12
N LEU A 50 -5.57 12.18 -11.42
CA LEU A 50 -6.32 13.04 -12.33
C LEU A 50 -7.17 14.08 -11.58
N GLY A 51 -6.73 14.51 -10.40
CA GLY A 51 -7.35 15.60 -9.67
C GLY A 51 -7.97 15.24 -8.32
N VAL A 52 -7.95 13.97 -7.91
CA VAL A 52 -8.43 13.56 -6.57
C VAL A 52 -7.59 14.22 -5.46
N GLY A 53 -6.30 14.44 -5.70
CA GLY A 53 -5.38 15.13 -4.79
C GLY A 53 -5.33 16.67 -4.99
N GLY A 54 -6.27 17.26 -5.73
CA GLY A 54 -6.25 18.68 -6.08
C GLY A 54 -5.17 19.04 -7.10
N VAL A 55 -5.05 20.33 -7.40
CA VAL A 55 -4.11 20.85 -8.42
C VAL A 55 -2.65 20.49 -8.10
N ALA A 56 -2.28 20.53 -6.83
CA ALA A 56 -0.91 20.19 -6.39
C ALA A 56 -0.56 18.71 -6.60
N GLY A 57 -1.55 17.82 -6.55
CA GLY A 57 -1.40 16.37 -6.76
C GLY A 57 -1.57 15.93 -8.21
N LEU A 58 -2.00 16.82 -9.11
CA LEU A 58 -2.30 16.47 -10.50
C LEU A 58 -1.11 15.80 -11.18
N LEU A 59 -1.35 14.64 -11.80
CA LEU A 59 -0.36 13.76 -12.44
C LEU A 59 0.68 13.15 -11.49
N ALA A 60 0.58 13.36 -10.18
CA ALA A 60 1.41 12.61 -9.23
C ALA A 60 1.06 11.11 -9.27
N PRO A 61 2.03 10.21 -9.09
CA PRO A 61 1.75 8.79 -9.06
C PRO A 61 0.93 8.44 -7.81
N LYS A 62 -0.20 7.79 -8.01
CA LYS A 62 -1.00 7.16 -6.95
C LYS A 62 -1.04 5.65 -7.15
N ILE A 63 -1.26 4.91 -6.08
CA ILE A 63 -1.45 3.47 -6.17
C ILE A 63 -2.95 3.17 -6.32
N ASP A 64 -3.27 2.33 -7.28
CA ASP A 64 -4.61 1.84 -7.55
C ASP A 64 -4.60 0.30 -7.52
N TYR A 65 -5.30 -0.25 -6.54
CA TYR A 65 -5.46 -1.70 -6.36
C TYR A 65 -6.75 -2.26 -6.97
N ALA A 66 -7.27 -1.63 -8.02
CA ALA A 66 -8.50 -2.11 -8.66
C ALA A 66 -8.33 -3.47 -9.34
N LYS A 67 -7.17 -3.72 -9.96
CA LYS A 67 -6.94 -4.91 -10.79
C LYS A 67 -5.73 -5.75 -10.38
N ALA A 68 -4.76 -5.17 -9.70
CA ALA A 68 -3.52 -5.83 -9.32
C ALA A 68 -3.00 -5.28 -7.98
N HIS A 69 -1.99 -5.94 -7.42
CA HIS A 69 -1.35 -5.57 -6.17
C HIS A 69 0.17 -5.44 -6.34
N CYS A 70 0.84 -4.90 -5.31
CA CYS A 70 2.30 -4.78 -5.30
C CYS A 70 2.92 -6.11 -4.86
N PHE A 71 3.66 -6.76 -5.74
CA PHE A 71 4.32 -8.03 -5.44
C PHE A 71 5.58 -7.83 -4.59
N GLU A 72 5.86 -8.78 -3.71
CA GLU A 72 6.96 -8.72 -2.76
C GLU A 72 8.34 -8.78 -3.44
N TYR A 73 8.44 -9.45 -4.57
CA TYR A 73 9.67 -9.65 -5.35
C TYR A 73 9.89 -8.59 -6.43
N CYS A 74 9.11 -7.50 -6.44
CA CYS A 74 9.23 -6.42 -7.41
C CYS A 74 9.60 -5.09 -6.75
N ASN A 75 10.63 -4.41 -7.23
CA ASN A 75 11.06 -3.08 -6.80
C ASN A 75 11.39 -2.15 -7.99
N GLU A 76 10.85 -2.40 -9.19
CA GLU A 76 11.20 -1.71 -10.43
C GLU A 76 10.95 -0.19 -10.35
N CYS A 77 9.86 0.25 -9.72
CA CYS A 77 9.57 1.67 -9.56
C CYS A 77 10.65 2.43 -8.76
N THR A 78 11.37 1.73 -7.87
CA THR A 78 12.43 2.34 -7.05
C THR A 78 13.73 2.54 -7.83
N LYS A 79 13.93 1.77 -8.92
CA LYS A 79 15.16 1.81 -9.74
C LYS A 79 15.18 2.97 -10.73
N VAL A 80 14.00 3.44 -11.12
CA VAL A 80 13.84 4.37 -12.26
C VAL A 80 13.50 5.81 -11.83
N CYS A 81 13.36 6.11 -10.55
CA CYS A 81 13.02 7.45 -10.10
C CYS A 81 14.25 8.38 -10.17
N PRO A 82 14.28 9.37 -11.11
CA PRO A 82 15.47 10.20 -11.29
C PRO A 82 15.66 11.22 -10.16
N THR A 83 14.58 11.56 -9.45
CA THR A 83 14.61 12.59 -8.40
C THR A 83 14.76 12.00 -7.00
N GLY A 84 14.80 10.66 -6.88
CA GLY A 84 14.79 10.00 -5.57
C GLY A 84 13.49 10.20 -4.77
N ALA A 85 12.42 10.67 -5.43
CA ALA A 85 11.11 10.79 -4.79
C ALA A 85 10.57 9.43 -4.33
N ILE A 86 10.86 8.38 -5.10
CA ILE A 86 10.79 7.00 -4.65
C ILE A 86 12.21 6.59 -4.30
N GLU A 87 12.47 6.33 -3.02
CA GLU A 87 13.77 5.88 -2.53
C GLU A 87 14.15 4.56 -3.22
N ARG A 88 15.41 4.46 -3.65
CA ARG A 88 15.94 3.23 -4.21
C ARG A 88 16.11 2.20 -3.10
N LEU A 89 15.37 1.12 -3.17
CA LEU A 89 15.37 0.06 -2.17
C LEU A 89 15.88 -1.25 -2.76
N ALA A 90 16.75 -1.93 -2.02
CA ALA A 90 17.01 -3.34 -2.25
C ALA A 90 15.71 -4.14 -2.05
N LEU A 91 15.56 -5.25 -2.74
CA LEU A 91 14.34 -6.06 -2.69
C LEU A 91 14.03 -6.53 -1.27
N GLU A 92 15.03 -6.98 -0.55
CA GLU A 92 14.89 -7.41 0.84
C GLU A 92 14.42 -6.27 1.75
N THR A 93 15.03 -5.08 1.62
CA THR A 93 14.59 -3.90 2.36
C THR A 93 13.15 -3.54 2.04
N LYS A 94 12.75 -3.61 0.76
CA LYS A 94 11.38 -3.37 0.33
C LYS A 94 10.39 -4.33 1.00
N ARG A 95 10.74 -5.62 1.10
CA ARG A 95 9.91 -6.63 1.77
C ARG A 95 9.60 -6.30 3.23
N ASN A 96 10.50 -5.56 3.89
CA ASN A 96 10.37 -5.14 5.29
C ASN A 96 9.87 -3.70 5.46
N ARG A 97 9.36 -3.08 4.39
CA ARG A 97 8.78 -1.72 4.42
C ARG A 97 7.28 -1.75 4.18
N ALA A 98 6.55 -1.07 5.03
CA ALA A 98 5.12 -0.82 4.84
C ALA A 98 4.91 0.50 4.08
N ILE A 99 4.11 0.44 3.03
CA ILE A 99 3.70 1.58 2.20
C ILE A 99 2.24 1.97 2.43
N GLY A 100 1.50 1.15 3.14
CA GLY A 100 0.10 1.35 3.46
C GLY A 100 -0.36 0.42 4.58
N LEU A 101 -1.60 0.55 4.97
CA LEU A 101 -2.27 -0.29 5.95
C LEU A 101 -3.62 -0.74 5.40
N ALA A 102 -3.92 -2.01 5.50
CA ALA A 102 -5.23 -2.55 5.20
C ALA A 102 -6.19 -2.25 6.35
N GLU A 103 -7.41 -1.83 6.00
CA GLU A 103 -8.52 -1.59 6.93
C GLU A 103 -9.72 -2.41 6.49
N ILE A 104 -10.40 -3.04 7.43
CA ILE A 104 -11.61 -3.84 7.17
C ILE A 104 -12.83 -3.03 7.59
N ASP A 105 -13.70 -2.78 6.63
CA ASP A 105 -15.05 -2.29 6.90
C ASP A 105 -15.94 -3.47 7.28
N ARG A 106 -16.23 -3.58 8.59
CA ARG A 106 -17.01 -4.68 9.14
C ARG A 106 -18.44 -4.70 8.63
N SER A 107 -18.98 -3.55 8.22
CA SER A 107 -20.34 -3.45 7.69
C SER A 107 -20.49 -4.01 6.28
N LYS A 108 -19.37 -4.22 5.58
CA LYS A 108 -19.34 -4.77 4.21
C LYS A 108 -18.69 -6.16 4.14
N CYS A 109 -18.05 -6.59 5.23
CA CYS A 109 -17.33 -7.85 5.26
C CYS A 109 -18.27 -9.02 5.48
N ILE A 110 -18.28 -9.98 4.57
CA ILE A 110 -19.11 -11.19 4.59
C ILE A 110 -19.03 -11.88 5.96
N ALA A 111 -17.82 -12.06 6.50
CA ALA A 111 -17.65 -12.73 7.78
C ALA A 111 -18.18 -11.91 8.96
N TRP A 112 -17.93 -10.60 8.97
CA TRP A 112 -18.34 -9.72 10.06
C TRP A 112 -19.83 -9.33 10.02
N HIS A 113 -20.36 -9.07 8.81
CA HIS A 113 -21.72 -8.57 8.60
C HIS A 113 -22.71 -9.72 8.47
N ASP A 114 -22.48 -10.63 7.52
CA ASP A 114 -23.43 -11.69 7.17
C ASP A 114 -23.28 -12.94 8.04
N GLY A 115 -22.20 -13.03 8.85
CA GLY A 115 -21.93 -14.20 9.67
C GLY A 115 -21.61 -15.47 8.87
N GLN A 116 -21.14 -15.31 7.62
CA GLN A 116 -20.73 -16.41 6.76
C GLN A 116 -19.23 -16.53 6.75
N TYR A 117 -18.70 -17.75 6.77
CA TYR A 117 -17.24 -17.96 6.71
C TYR A 117 -16.65 -17.37 5.42
N CYS A 118 -15.69 -16.43 5.60
CA CYS A 118 -14.92 -15.84 4.50
C CYS A 118 -13.55 -15.40 5.01
N MET A 119 -12.50 -16.07 4.58
CA MET A 119 -11.11 -15.76 4.93
C MET A 119 -10.21 -15.54 3.71
N VAL A 120 -10.78 -15.17 2.56
CA VAL A 120 -10.06 -14.93 1.30
C VAL A 120 -8.92 -13.92 1.48
N CYS A 121 -9.15 -12.83 2.20
CA CYS A 121 -8.10 -11.83 2.45
C CYS A 121 -6.91 -12.39 3.26
N HIS A 122 -7.14 -13.38 4.12
CA HIS A 122 -6.08 -14.10 4.86
C HIS A 122 -5.26 -14.98 3.91
N GLU A 123 -5.92 -15.75 3.05
CA GLU A 123 -5.28 -16.69 2.12
C GLU A 123 -4.38 -15.97 1.12
N PHE A 124 -4.81 -14.79 0.65
CA PHE A 124 -4.03 -14.00 -0.31
C PHE A 124 -3.01 -13.05 0.33
N CYS A 125 -2.82 -13.06 1.64
CA CYS A 125 -1.86 -12.17 2.29
C CYS A 125 -0.45 -12.77 2.31
N PRO A 126 0.50 -12.31 1.46
CA PRO A 126 1.84 -12.89 1.40
C PRO A 126 2.67 -12.59 2.64
N TYR A 127 2.19 -11.69 3.50
CA TYR A 127 2.90 -11.25 4.71
C TYR A 127 2.26 -11.77 6.01
N LEU A 128 1.27 -12.65 5.93
CA LEU A 128 0.54 -13.22 7.08
C LEU A 128 0.00 -12.13 8.04
N ALA A 129 -0.24 -10.95 7.48
CA ALA A 129 -0.72 -9.79 8.21
C ALA A 129 -2.23 -9.84 8.53
N ILE A 130 -2.96 -10.80 7.99
CA ILE A 130 -4.36 -11.01 8.29
C ILE A 130 -4.47 -12.21 9.23
N GLY A 131 -4.94 -11.99 10.42
CA GLY A 131 -5.30 -13.03 11.39
C GLY A 131 -6.79 -13.29 11.42
N SER A 132 -7.23 -14.14 12.33
CA SER A 132 -8.65 -14.40 12.58
C SER A 132 -9.02 -14.14 14.04
N THR A 133 -10.29 -13.85 14.26
CA THR A 133 -10.93 -13.81 15.58
C THR A 133 -12.35 -14.37 15.47
N LYS A 134 -12.84 -15.00 16.52
CA LYS A 134 -14.21 -15.51 16.52
C LYS A 134 -15.20 -14.40 16.83
N HIS A 135 -16.22 -14.25 15.99
CA HIS A 135 -17.37 -13.37 16.20
C HIS A 135 -18.65 -14.13 15.83
N ARG A 136 -19.63 -14.21 16.75
CA ARG A 136 -20.89 -14.95 16.56
C ARG A 136 -20.71 -16.39 16.06
N GLY A 137 -19.64 -17.07 16.53
CA GLY A 137 -19.33 -18.44 16.14
C GLY A 137 -18.57 -18.59 14.82
N VAL A 138 -18.37 -17.52 14.08
CA VAL A 138 -17.67 -17.51 12.79
C VAL A 138 -16.28 -16.90 12.93
N GLU A 139 -15.30 -17.42 12.19
CA GLU A 139 -13.98 -16.80 12.08
C GLU A 139 -14.03 -15.56 11.19
N CYS A 140 -13.64 -14.43 11.77
CA CYS A 140 -13.64 -13.13 11.11
C CYS A 140 -12.20 -12.59 10.95
N PRO A 141 -11.85 -12.02 9.79
CA PRO A 141 -10.51 -11.52 9.56
C PRO A 141 -10.18 -10.29 10.40
N THR A 142 -8.92 -10.21 10.85
CA THR A 142 -8.34 -9.05 11.56
C THR A 142 -7.01 -8.67 10.98
N VAL A 143 -6.65 -7.38 10.95
CA VAL A 143 -5.38 -6.90 10.41
C VAL A 143 -4.36 -6.70 11.51
N LYS A 144 -3.20 -7.34 11.38
CA LYS A 144 -2.01 -7.12 12.21
C LYS A 144 -1.21 -5.96 11.58
N ALA A 145 -1.38 -4.76 12.14
CA ALA A 145 -0.84 -3.54 11.56
C ALA A 145 0.71 -3.57 11.46
N ASP A 146 1.38 -4.18 12.43
CA ASP A 146 2.84 -4.31 12.47
C ASP A 146 3.41 -5.21 11.36
N MET A 147 2.61 -6.14 10.84
CA MET A 147 2.98 -7.04 9.75
C MET A 147 2.49 -6.56 8.39
N CYS A 148 1.50 -5.68 8.33
CA CYS A 148 0.91 -5.23 7.07
C CYS A 148 1.89 -4.34 6.29
N ARG A 149 2.13 -4.67 5.01
CA ARG A 149 2.95 -3.88 4.07
C ARG A 149 2.10 -2.95 3.20
N GLY A 150 0.78 -3.10 3.21
CA GLY A 150 -0.09 -2.32 2.35
C GLY A 150 0.05 -2.68 0.86
N CYS A 151 0.34 -3.94 0.57
CA CYS A 151 0.57 -4.41 -0.82
C CYS A 151 -0.69 -4.46 -1.68
N GLY A 152 -1.89 -4.54 -1.09
CA GLY A 152 -3.17 -4.55 -1.79
C GLY A 152 -3.69 -5.92 -2.20
N ALA A 153 -2.98 -7.01 -1.95
CA ALA A 153 -3.42 -8.35 -2.33
C ALA A 153 -4.78 -8.73 -1.71
N CYS A 154 -4.99 -8.39 -0.44
CA CYS A 154 -6.26 -8.61 0.24
C CYS A 154 -7.41 -7.80 -0.37
N GLN A 155 -7.16 -6.57 -0.84
CA GLN A 155 -8.17 -5.71 -1.45
C GLN A 155 -8.59 -6.24 -2.83
N VAL A 156 -7.62 -6.59 -3.67
CA VAL A 156 -7.88 -7.11 -5.03
C VAL A 156 -8.75 -8.36 -4.97
N ASN A 157 -8.42 -9.29 -4.07
CA ASN A 157 -9.07 -10.60 -3.98
C ASN A 157 -10.32 -10.61 -3.08
N CYS A 158 -10.68 -9.51 -2.44
CA CYS A 158 -11.89 -9.45 -1.62
C CYS A 158 -13.15 -9.72 -2.46
N PRO A 159 -14.00 -10.71 -2.10
CA PRO A 159 -15.20 -11.05 -2.86
C PRO A 159 -16.40 -10.11 -2.60
N ALA A 160 -16.34 -9.26 -1.58
CA ALA A 160 -17.44 -8.36 -1.23
C ALA A 160 -17.80 -7.42 -2.39
N LEU A 161 -19.10 -7.26 -2.63
CA LEU A 161 -19.69 -6.42 -3.67
C LEU A 161 -20.81 -5.55 -3.07
N PRO A 162 -21.12 -4.36 -3.61
CA PRO A 162 -20.46 -3.72 -4.75
C PRO A 162 -19.06 -3.15 -4.42
N ASP A 163 -18.79 -2.86 -3.15
CA ASP A 163 -17.54 -2.32 -2.68
C ASP A 163 -16.70 -3.37 -1.95
N LYS A 164 -15.39 -3.26 -2.05
CA LYS A 164 -14.47 -4.10 -1.29
C LYS A 164 -14.58 -3.83 0.20
N ALA A 165 -14.73 -4.88 0.99
CA ALA A 165 -14.79 -4.78 2.46
C ALA A 165 -13.43 -4.52 3.10
N ILE A 166 -12.33 -4.84 2.42
CA ILE A 166 -10.98 -4.53 2.87
C ILE A 166 -10.32 -3.60 1.86
N VAL A 167 -9.81 -2.47 2.36
CA VAL A 167 -9.21 -1.41 1.54
C VAL A 167 -7.86 -1.04 2.12
N VAL A 168 -6.86 -0.87 1.26
CA VAL A 168 -5.54 -0.41 1.67
C VAL A 168 -5.45 1.10 1.57
N ARG A 169 -5.12 1.74 2.69
CA ARG A 169 -4.86 3.18 2.76
C ARG A 169 -3.36 3.43 2.86
N GLY A 170 -2.91 4.47 2.19
CA GLY A 170 -1.53 4.93 2.31
C GLY A 170 -1.24 5.47 3.70
N ILE A 171 0.01 5.29 4.14
CA ILE A 171 0.53 5.90 5.37
C ILE A 171 1.40 7.11 5.03
N PRO A 172 1.39 8.17 5.87
CA PRO A 172 2.14 9.41 5.58
C PRO A 172 3.64 9.20 5.41
N GLN A 173 4.19 8.24 6.14
CA GLN A 173 5.60 7.85 6.07
C GLN A 173 5.72 6.33 6.00
N GLN A 174 6.62 5.86 5.15
CA GLN A 174 6.98 4.45 5.15
C GLN A 174 7.57 4.06 6.51
N ARG A 175 7.16 2.93 7.00
CA ARG A 175 7.67 2.39 8.26
C ARG A 175 8.29 1.01 8.07
N ALA A 176 9.20 0.64 8.96
CA ALA A 176 9.61 -0.74 9.08
C ALA A 176 8.40 -1.59 9.49
N ALA A 177 8.26 -2.75 8.88
CA ALA A 177 7.29 -3.74 9.28
C ALA A 177 8.03 -4.94 9.88
N ARG A 178 7.36 -5.68 10.76
CA ARG A 178 7.97 -6.85 11.41
C ARG A 178 8.40 -7.86 10.34
N PRO A 179 9.66 -8.34 10.36
CA PRO A 179 10.11 -9.37 9.43
C PRO A 179 9.16 -10.56 9.41
N LEU A 180 9.05 -11.20 8.25
CA LEU A 180 8.36 -12.49 8.17
C LEU A 180 9.13 -13.51 9.02
N PRO A 181 8.44 -14.44 9.68
CA PRO A 181 9.11 -15.59 10.26
C PRO A 181 9.85 -16.32 9.14
N ASP A 182 11.08 -16.76 9.42
CA ASP A 182 11.86 -17.55 8.48
C ASP A 182 11.13 -18.90 8.22
N TYR A 183 10.26 -18.88 7.25
CA TYR A 183 9.92 -20.12 6.57
C TYR A 183 11.12 -20.44 5.70
N GLY A 184 11.95 -21.40 6.16
CA GLY A 184 13.20 -21.76 5.55
C GLY A 184 13.16 -21.56 4.04
N ALA A 185 14.12 -20.80 3.53
CA ALA A 185 14.24 -20.58 2.09
C ALA A 185 14.08 -21.94 1.42
N PRO A 186 13.31 -22.07 0.31
CA PRO A 186 13.33 -23.31 -0.45
C PRO A 186 14.81 -23.59 -0.73
N ALA A 187 15.26 -24.77 -0.34
CA ALA A 187 16.62 -25.18 -0.60
C ALA A 187 16.86 -25.02 -2.10
N ASP A 188 17.77 -24.12 -2.45
CA ASP A 188 18.19 -23.90 -3.82
C ASP A 188 18.70 -25.24 -4.36
N GLY A 189 18.01 -25.83 -5.29
CA GLY A 189 18.51 -26.99 -6.00
C GLY A 189 17.50 -28.08 -6.31
N ALA A 190 16.84 -27.94 -7.42
CA ALA A 190 16.57 -29.04 -8.35
C ALA A 190 16.32 -28.44 -9.74
#